data_4371565560c42cecf139e0b2382b6a54
#
_entry.id   4371565560c42cecf139e0b2382b6a54
#
_cell.length_a   1.000
_cell.length_b   1.000
_cell.length_c   1.000
_cell.angle_alpha   90.00
_cell.angle_beta   90.00
_cell.angle_gamma   90.00
#
_symmetry.space_group_name_H-M   'P 1'
#
loop_
_entity.id
_entity.type
_entity.pdbx_description
1 polymer ?
#
loop_
_entity_poly.entity_id
_entity_poly.type
_entity_poly.pdbx_seq_one_letter_code
_entity_poly.pdbx_strand_id
1 'polypeptide(L)'
;SNVQHYHSYSNVLIHSWGDGSLPAEPDLTTISEIGWEMTKFNGYQVGTGYETIGYGVNGDAVDWSYADAGLISYTPEVGSYQDNFWPPENRVIPLCQDQLYSNLIFGFVGGADHIIYTAETQEQQGDTIQFNITIQNRGLQDSDGDVLVEALPYNNTSSILTYDNNAGPLAARSTSAINISMVAAGSLPNGSEVGMVITLHDNSSFVRTDTVTVITGIPMSIFTEDAEESLTQWSTYAWGITSASSYSGDHSVTDSPQGYYSNNDASAIAMNNPVNLSGLDNPFVSFAAKWDIENNYDFVRFEISTDGMHWTSLEGMHTEMGAGQGTQDTDDHGYDGTSDWVEEFIDLSSYTDETSVYFQFILTSDGGVTGDGFYFDDFLVQGYLNYLPGDMDDNSEINIFDVLNIVDIALINTSPNDYQLIRADVNFDGVINIDDVLSLVNQIIVQ
;
A
#
# COMPACT_ATOMS: atom_id res chain seq x y z
N SER A 1 15.36 -0.45 -25.82
CA SER A 1 16.60 -1.10 -25.32
C SER A 1 17.16 -0.28 -24.17
N ASN A 2 17.96 -0.94 -23.32
CA ASN A 2 18.49 -0.37 -22.08
C ASN A 2 19.95 -0.82 -21.85
N VAL A 3 20.68 -0.07 -21.01
CA VAL A 3 22.08 -0.36 -20.68
C VAL A 3 22.42 0.07 -19.25
N GLN A 4 23.23 -0.73 -18.55
CA GLN A 4 23.80 -0.38 -17.25
C GLN A 4 25.33 -0.25 -17.31
N HIS A 5 25.85 0.75 -16.62
CA HIS A 5 27.28 1.03 -16.48
C HIS A 5 27.66 0.91 -15.00
N TYR A 6 28.03 -0.28 -14.56
CA TYR A 6 28.39 -0.54 -13.16
C TYR A 6 29.59 0.26 -12.70
N HIS A 7 29.45 0.90 -11.56
CA HIS A 7 30.48 1.69 -10.89
C HIS A 7 30.49 1.44 -9.37
N SER A 8 31.25 2.18 -8.63
CA SER A 8 31.30 2.21 -7.17
C SER A 8 31.81 3.57 -6.70
N TYR A 9 31.35 4.06 -5.59
CA TYR A 9 30.42 3.56 -4.59
C TYR A 9 29.45 4.66 -4.18
N SER A 10 28.26 4.40 -3.64
CA SER A 10 27.43 5.38 -2.91
C SER A 10 26.01 4.85 -2.61
N ASN A 11 25.69 3.60 -3.00
CA ASN A 11 24.34 3.04 -2.91
C ASN A 11 23.29 3.87 -3.66
N VAL A 12 23.61 4.29 -4.88
CA VAL A 12 22.72 5.08 -5.71
C VAL A 12 22.58 4.49 -7.11
N LEU A 13 21.48 4.85 -7.79
CA LEU A 13 21.21 4.50 -9.17
C LEU A 13 21.10 5.79 -9.99
N ILE A 14 22.17 6.15 -10.68
CA ILE A 14 22.28 7.41 -11.41
C ILE A 14 21.69 7.26 -12.82
N HIS A 15 20.92 8.24 -13.28
CA HIS A 15 20.42 8.38 -14.65
C HIS A 15 20.80 9.73 -15.26
N SER A 16 20.54 9.90 -16.56
CA SER A 16 20.79 11.17 -17.30
C SER A 16 19.93 12.31 -16.73
N TRP A 17 20.43 13.54 -16.67
CA TRP A 17 21.68 14.02 -17.29
C TRP A 17 22.74 14.28 -16.21
N GLY A 18 23.99 14.03 -16.57
CA GLY A 18 25.11 14.28 -15.68
C GLY A 18 25.33 15.73 -15.30
N ASP A 19 24.79 16.70 -16.04
CA ASP A 19 24.83 18.14 -15.70
C ASP A 19 23.74 18.55 -14.70
N GLY A 20 22.89 17.60 -14.25
CA GLY A 20 21.80 17.83 -13.29
C GLY A 20 20.50 18.31 -13.93
N SER A 21 20.43 18.49 -15.24
CA SER A 21 19.15 18.68 -15.93
C SER A 21 18.39 17.34 -16.03
N LEU A 22 17.07 17.41 -16.23
CA LEU A 22 16.23 16.22 -16.32
C LEU A 22 15.89 15.87 -17.78
N PRO A 23 15.74 14.59 -18.14
CA PRO A 23 15.16 14.17 -19.40
C PRO A 23 13.79 14.78 -19.63
N ALA A 24 13.39 14.91 -20.88
CA ALA A 24 12.03 15.36 -21.20
C ALA A 24 11.01 14.22 -21.02
N GLU A 25 9.75 14.58 -20.74
CA GLU A 25 8.67 13.60 -20.72
C GLU A 25 8.41 13.05 -22.15
N PRO A 26 8.04 11.75 -22.30
CA PRO A 26 7.72 10.77 -21.24
C PRO A 26 8.94 9.98 -20.73
N ASP A 27 10.14 10.32 -21.16
CA ASP A 27 11.34 9.54 -20.82
C ASP A 27 11.68 9.67 -19.33
N LEU A 28 11.49 10.85 -18.72
CA LEU A 28 11.74 11.08 -17.31
C LEU A 28 10.87 10.14 -16.44
N THR A 29 9.56 10.10 -16.68
CA THR A 29 8.66 9.19 -16.00
C THR A 29 9.11 7.74 -16.18
N THR A 30 9.44 7.32 -17.39
CA THR A 30 9.90 5.96 -17.70
C THR A 30 11.19 5.60 -16.94
N ILE A 31 12.16 6.49 -16.92
CA ILE A 31 13.44 6.32 -16.24
C ILE A 31 13.21 6.22 -14.72
N SER A 32 12.41 7.13 -14.14
CA SER A 32 12.13 7.14 -12.70
C SER A 32 11.41 5.87 -12.26
N GLU A 33 10.32 5.48 -12.91
CA GLU A 33 9.56 4.27 -12.55
C GLU A 33 10.38 2.99 -12.65
N ILE A 34 11.18 2.84 -13.70
CA ILE A 34 12.08 1.67 -13.83
C ILE A 34 13.15 1.72 -12.75
N GLY A 35 13.73 2.89 -12.47
CA GLY A 35 14.74 3.08 -11.44
C GLY A 35 14.22 2.72 -10.06
N TRP A 36 13.06 3.22 -9.66
CA TRP A 36 12.43 2.91 -8.37
C TRP A 36 12.11 1.42 -8.21
N GLU A 37 11.57 0.80 -9.26
CA GLU A 37 11.34 -0.65 -9.21
C GLU A 37 12.66 -1.43 -9.09
N MET A 38 13.72 -1.02 -9.76
CA MET A 38 15.04 -1.66 -9.66
C MET A 38 15.62 -1.57 -8.26
N THR A 39 15.35 -0.49 -7.54
CA THR A 39 15.94 -0.21 -6.22
C THR A 39 15.05 -0.61 -5.04
N LYS A 40 13.87 -1.16 -5.30
CA LYS A 40 12.85 -1.53 -4.31
C LYS A 40 13.35 -2.32 -3.11
N PHE A 41 14.35 -3.19 -3.27
CA PHE A 41 14.84 -4.06 -2.21
C PHE A 41 16.29 -3.78 -1.77
N ASN A 42 17.00 -2.88 -2.42
CA ASN A 42 18.34 -2.48 -1.99
C ASN A 42 18.40 -1.03 -1.46
N GLY A 43 17.28 -0.30 -1.55
CA GLY A 43 17.16 1.05 -1.02
C GLY A 43 18.10 2.08 -1.66
N TYR A 44 18.54 1.83 -2.90
CA TYR A 44 19.40 2.79 -3.59
C TYR A 44 18.59 4.02 -4.00
N GLN A 45 19.10 5.19 -3.71
CA GLN A 45 18.51 6.44 -4.19
C GLN A 45 18.61 6.54 -5.72
N VAL A 46 17.50 6.86 -6.38
CA VAL A 46 17.41 7.05 -7.84
C VAL A 46 17.44 8.53 -8.15
N GLY A 47 18.26 8.96 -9.12
CA GLY A 47 18.29 10.36 -9.53
C GLY A 47 19.46 10.66 -10.46
N THR A 48 19.61 11.93 -10.80
CA THR A 48 20.82 12.44 -11.50
C THR A 48 22.03 12.42 -10.58
N GLY A 49 23.23 12.60 -11.12
CA GLY A 49 24.44 12.73 -10.30
C GLY A 49 24.36 13.88 -9.31
N TYR A 50 23.61 14.95 -9.64
CA TYR A 50 23.42 16.10 -8.74
C TYR A 50 22.50 15.76 -7.54
N GLU A 51 21.44 15.03 -7.79
CA GLU A 51 20.45 14.63 -6.77
C GLU A 51 20.99 13.54 -5.84
N THR A 52 21.90 12.70 -6.31
CA THR A 52 22.38 11.52 -5.58
C THR A 52 23.76 11.74 -4.94
N ILE A 53 24.78 12.10 -5.71
CA ILE A 53 26.17 12.24 -5.25
C ILE A 53 26.63 13.70 -5.08
N GLY A 54 25.75 14.67 -5.39
CA GLY A 54 25.95 16.10 -5.12
C GLY A 54 26.86 16.85 -6.10
N TYR A 55 27.23 16.25 -7.23
CA TYR A 55 27.99 16.95 -8.26
C TYR A 55 27.63 16.48 -9.68
N GLY A 56 27.79 17.41 -10.64
CA GLY A 56 27.57 17.12 -12.04
C GLY A 56 28.83 16.61 -12.74
N VAL A 57 28.63 15.80 -13.78
CA VAL A 57 29.67 15.29 -14.69
C VAL A 57 29.34 15.64 -16.13
N ASN A 58 30.37 15.66 -16.98
CA ASN A 58 30.21 15.84 -18.43
C ASN A 58 30.93 14.71 -19.17
N GLY A 59 30.29 14.19 -20.20
CA GLY A 59 30.84 13.08 -21.00
C GLY A 59 30.69 11.72 -20.34
N ASP A 60 29.65 11.57 -19.53
CA ASP A 60 29.23 10.34 -18.88
C ASP A 60 28.73 9.30 -19.90
N ALA A 61 28.94 8.02 -19.61
CA ALA A 61 28.47 6.92 -20.44
C ALA A 61 26.93 6.83 -20.46
N VAL A 62 26.27 7.20 -19.36
CA VAL A 62 24.81 7.25 -19.25
C VAL A 62 24.24 8.29 -20.19
N ASP A 63 24.79 9.50 -20.22
CA ASP A 63 24.37 10.58 -21.09
C ASP A 63 24.57 10.23 -22.57
N TRP A 64 25.71 9.65 -22.90
CA TRP A 64 25.97 9.23 -24.27
C TRP A 64 25.01 8.13 -24.73
N SER A 65 24.76 7.14 -23.87
CA SER A 65 23.82 6.04 -24.14
C SER A 65 22.41 6.54 -24.39
N TYR A 66 21.97 7.50 -23.60
CA TYR A 66 20.64 8.10 -23.74
C TYR A 66 20.58 9.03 -24.96
N ALA A 67 21.50 9.99 -25.10
CA ALA A 67 21.44 11.02 -26.11
C ALA A 67 21.73 10.51 -27.54
N ASP A 68 22.74 9.65 -27.69
CA ASP A 68 23.23 9.22 -29.00
C ASP A 68 22.64 7.89 -29.46
N ALA A 69 22.41 6.96 -28.49
CA ALA A 69 21.89 5.64 -28.79
C ALA A 69 20.39 5.46 -28.49
N GLY A 70 19.76 6.43 -27.83
CA GLY A 70 18.32 6.37 -27.45
C GLY A 70 18.02 5.23 -26.48
N LEU A 71 18.94 4.93 -25.57
CA LEU A 71 18.80 3.83 -24.60
C LEU A 71 18.44 4.37 -23.22
N ILE A 72 17.49 3.74 -22.53
CA ILE A 72 17.32 3.95 -21.09
C ILE A 72 18.56 3.43 -20.37
N SER A 73 19.19 4.28 -19.58
CA SER A 73 20.54 4.05 -19.10
C SER A 73 20.71 4.42 -17.64
N TYR A 74 21.43 3.56 -16.89
CA TYR A 74 21.72 3.80 -15.47
C TYR A 74 23.18 3.47 -15.14
N THR A 75 23.70 4.17 -14.14
CA THR A 75 24.94 3.83 -13.45
C THR A 75 24.62 3.42 -12.00
N PRO A 76 24.58 2.11 -11.68
CA PRO A 76 24.56 1.67 -10.28
C PRO A 76 25.92 1.94 -9.63
N GLU A 77 25.95 2.76 -8.60
CA GLU A 77 27.11 3.01 -7.74
C GLU A 77 27.08 2.03 -6.55
N VAL A 78 27.64 0.83 -6.78
CA VAL A 78 27.47 -0.32 -5.86
C VAL A 78 28.33 -0.19 -4.63
N GLY A 79 27.70 -0.36 -3.46
CA GLY A 79 28.35 -0.35 -2.15
C GLY A 79 28.31 1.02 -1.47
N SER A 80 28.32 0.97 -0.14
CA SER A 80 28.26 2.13 0.74
C SER A 80 29.61 2.83 0.86
N TYR A 81 29.63 3.98 1.57
CA TYR A 81 30.85 4.67 1.97
C TYR A 81 31.84 3.75 2.73
N GLN A 82 31.35 2.78 3.50
CA GLN A 82 32.20 1.83 4.22
C GLN A 82 32.83 0.78 3.28
N ASP A 83 32.19 0.45 2.18
CA ASP A 83 32.70 -0.49 1.17
C ASP A 83 33.78 0.16 0.30
N ASN A 84 33.67 1.47 0.05
CA ASN A 84 34.61 2.25 -0.74
C ASN A 84 34.83 1.66 -2.15
N PHE A 85 35.85 2.11 -2.88
CA PHE A 85 36.19 1.58 -4.22
C PHE A 85 36.70 0.14 -4.22
N TRP A 86 37.07 -0.40 -3.07
CA TRP A 86 37.63 -1.75 -2.93
C TRP A 86 37.09 -2.43 -1.67
N PRO A 87 35.87 -2.99 -1.72
CA PRO A 87 35.25 -3.61 -0.57
C PRO A 87 36.04 -4.82 -0.07
N PRO A 88 35.97 -5.16 1.23
CA PRO A 88 36.51 -6.41 1.77
C PRO A 88 35.90 -7.63 1.07
N GLU A 89 36.67 -8.72 0.98
CA GLU A 89 36.25 -9.94 0.29
C GLU A 89 34.89 -10.50 0.78
N ASN A 90 34.59 -10.38 2.07
CA ASN A 90 33.33 -10.82 2.67
C ASN A 90 32.11 -9.96 2.26
N ARG A 91 32.32 -8.79 1.66
CA ARG A 91 31.26 -7.92 1.16
C ARG A 91 30.90 -8.20 -0.30
N VAL A 92 31.76 -8.88 -1.04
CA VAL A 92 31.54 -9.07 -2.49
C VAL A 92 30.24 -9.82 -2.78
N ILE A 93 29.98 -10.93 -2.08
CA ILE A 93 28.74 -11.71 -2.28
C ILE A 93 27.50 -10.94 -1.85
N PRO A 94 27.43 -10.31 -0.64
CA PRO A 94 26.30 -9.46 -0.28
C PRO A 94 26.01 -8.37 -1.33
N LEU A 95 27.02 -7.62 -1.76
CA LEU A 95 26.84 -6.56 -2.78
C LEU A 95 26.32 -7.11 -4.12
N CYS A 96 26.72 -8.31 -4.52
CA CYS A 96 26.16 -8.96 -5.70
C CYS A 96 24.69 -9.38 -5.49
N GLN A 97 24.34 -9.82 -4.27
CA GLN A 97 22.97 -10.21 -3.93
C GLN A 97 22.05 -8.99 -3.92
N ASP A 98 22.49 -7.84 -3.40
CA ASP A 98 21.75 -6.58 -3.40
C ASP A 98 21.40 -6.10 -4.82
N GLN A 99 22.21 -6.48 -5.83
CA GLN A 99 21.95 -6.13 -7.23
C GLN A 99 21.14 -7.18 -8.01
N LEU A 100 20.78 -8.31 -7.41
CA LEU A 100 20.13 -9.40 -8.15
C LEU A 100 18.75 -8.98 -8.67
N TYR A 101 17.91 -8.42 -7.80
CA TYR A 101 16.57 -7.97 -8.17
C TYR A 101 16.63 -6.86 -9.23
N SER A 102 17.47 -5.86 -8.99
CA SER A 102 17.71 -4.75 -9.93
C SER A 102 18.05 -5.25 -11.34
N ASN A 103 18.98 -6.20 -11.44
CA ASN A 103 19.37 -6.80 -12.71
C ASN A 103 18.26 -7.60 -13.40
N LEU A 104 17.44 -8.32 -12.63
CA LEU A 104 16.30 -9.07 -13.17
C LEU A 104 15.25 -8.12 -13.76
N ILE A 105 14.86 -7.10 -13.00
CA ILE A 105 13.92 -6.07 -13.47
C ILE A 105 14.47 -5.39 -14.73
N PHE A 106 15.72 -4.98 -14.71
CA PHE A 106 16.35 -4.33 -15.85
C PHE A 106 16.40 -5.22 -17.10
N GLY A 107 16.56 -6.52 -16.90
CA GLY A 107 16.48 -7.51 -17.99
C GLY A 107 15.06 -7.65 -18.53
N PHE A 108 14.05 -7.73 -17.68
CA PHE A 108 12.65 -7.85 -18.09
C PHE A 108 12.14 -6.63 -18.85
N VAL A 109 12.38 -5.43 -18.33
CA VAL A 109 11.93 -4.19 -18.99
C VAL A 109 12.63 -3.92 -20.32
N GLY A 110 13.72 -4.61 -20.64
CA GLY A 110 14.34 -4.54 -21.96
C GLY A 110 13.49 -5.12 -23.10
N GLY A 111 12.53 -5.98 -22.79
CA GLY A 111 11.50 -6.53 -23.67
C GLY A 111 10.12 -5.95 -23.40
N ALA A 112 9.07 -6.74 -23.66
CA ALA A 112 7.73 -6.53 -23.11
C ALA A 112 7.68 -7.17 -21.72
N ASP A 113 7.21 -6.44 -20.71
CA ASP A 113 7.07 -6.90 -19.31
C ASP A 113 5.67 -6.59 -18.82
N HIS A 114 4.80 -7.60 -18.86
CA HIS A 114 3.39 -7.46 -18.49
C HIS A 114 3.24 -7.64 -16.99
N ILE A 115 2.63 -6.65 -16.32
CA ILE A 115 2.37 -6.69 -14.87
C ILE A 115 0.91 -6.35 -14.58
N ILE A 116 0.40 -6.80 -13.45
CA ILE A 116 -0.79 -6.22 -12.85
C ILE A 116 -0.37 -4.89 -12.21
N TYR A 117 -0.88 -3.79 -12.76
CA TYR A 117 -0.55 -2.44 -12.30
C TYR A 117 -1.47 -2.00 -11.16
N THR A 118 -2.79 -2.20 -11.33
CA THR A 118 -3.78 -2.03 -10.26
C THR A 118 -4.80 -3.15 -10.29
N ALA A 119 -5.37 -3.45 -9.12
CA ALA A 119 -6.49 -4.37 -8.99
C ALA A 119 -7.48 -3.73 -8.00
N GLU A 120 -8.54 -3.14 -8.54
CA GLU A 120 -9.55 -2.44 -7.77
C GLU A 120 -10.81 -3.29 -7.65
N THR A 121 -11.36 -3.42 -6.45
CA THR A 121 -12.67 -4.03 -6.25
C THR A 121 -13.77 -3.00 -6.53
N GLN A 122 -14.78 -3.40 -7.31
CA GLN A 122 -16.01 -2.64 -7.44
C GLN A 122 -17.00 -3.05 -6.34
N GLU A 123 -18.10 -2.29 -6.19
CA GLU A 123 -19.14 -2.59 -5.20
C GLU A 123 -19.54 -4.07 -5.24
N GLN A 124 -19.55 -4.69 -4.05
CA GLN A 124 -19.93 -6.07 -3.86
C GLN A 124 -21.46 -6.20 -4.02
N GLN A 125 -21.91 -7.08 -4.90
CA GLN A 125 -23.33 -7.42 -5.03
C GLN A 125 -23.56 -8.84 -4.48
N GLY A 126 -23.96 -8.92 -3.22
CA GLY A 126 -24.07 -10.20 -2.51
C GLY A 126 -22.69 -10.87 -2.41
N ASP A 127 -22.63 -12.17 -2.71
CA ASP A 127 -21.39 -12.96 -2.67
C ASP A 127 -20.47 -12.73 -3.90
N THR A 128 -20.86 -11.86 -4.83
CA THR A 128 -20.10 -11.60 -6.05
C THR A 128 -19.18 -10.39 -5.89
N ILE A 129 -17.90 -10.62 -6.11
CA ILE A 129 -16.84 -9.62 -6.10
C ILE A 129 -16.44 -9.34 -7.53
N GLN A 130 -16.43 -8.07 -7.91
CA GLN A 130 -15.98 -7.63 -9.23
C GLN A 130 -14.67 -6.88 -9.09
N PHE A 131 -13.70 -7.24 -9.93
CA PHE A 131 -12.41 -6.58 -10.03
C PHE A 131 -12.31 -5.87 -11.38
N ASN A 132 -11.84 -4.63 -11.34
CA ASN A 132 -11.27 -3.94 -12.48
C ASN A 132 -9.74 -4.02 -12.34
N ILE A 133 -9.09 -4.70 -13.26
CA ILE A 133 -7.65 -4.93 -13.22
C ILE A 133 -6.99 -4.20 -14.36
N THR A 134 -6.08 -3.31 -14.05
CA THR A 134 -5.24 -2.66 -15.05
C THR A 134 -3.96 -3.45 -15.27
N ILE A 135 -3.76 -3.92 -16.48
CA ILE A 135 -2.53 -4.57 -16.93
C ILE A 135 -1.66 -3.50 -17.59
N GLN A 136 -0.39 -3.44 -17.22
CA GLN A 136 0.60 -2.57 -17.84
C GLN A 136 1.67 -3.39 -18.56
N ASN A 137 2.03 -2.99 -19.76
CA ASN A 137 3.30 -3.36 -20.32
C ASN A 137 4.36 -2.38 -19.81
N ARG A 138 5.04 -2.73 -18.72
CA ARG A 138 6.10 -1.93 -18.11
C ARG A 138 7.37 -1.89 -18.94
N GLY A 139 7.48 -2.77 -19.92
CA GLY A 139 8.64 -2.94 -20.77
C GLY A 139 8.82 -1.84 -21.83
N LEU A 140 9.99 -1.85 -22.47
CA LEU A 140 10.43 -0.90 -23.51
C LEU A 140 10.16 -1.40 -24.94
N GLN A 141 9.45 -2.51 -25.10
CA GLN A 141 9.02 -3.05 -26.38
C GLN A 141 7.53 -3.40 -26.33
N ASP A 142 6.89 -3.37 -27.50
CA ASP A 142 5.51 -3.79 -27.65
C ASP A 142 5.37 -5.30 -27.36
N SER A 143 4.18 -5.73 -26.91
CA SER A 143 3.85 -7.15 -26.76
C SER A 143 3.97 -7.90 -28.10
N ASP A 144 4.34 -9.18 -28.04
CA ASP A 144 4.32 -10.07 -29.22
C ASP A 144 2.88 -10.58 -29.43
N GLY A 145 2.04 -9.75 -30.03
CA GLY A 145 0.61 -10.01 -30.23
C GLY A 145 -0.24 -9.64 -29.02
N ASP A 146 -1.38 -10.29 -28.89
CA ASP A 146 -2.32 -10.05 -27.78
C ASP A 146 -1.77 -10.58 -26.45
N VAL A 147 -2.00 -9.81 -25.38
CA VAL A 147 -1.73 -10.26 -24.02
C VAL A 147 -2.93 -11.07 -23.53
N LEU A 148 -2.72 -12.35 -23.33
CA LEU A 148 -3.73 -13.29 -22.85
C LEU A 148 -3.71 -13.36 -21.34
N VAL A 149 -4.90 -13.58 -20.78
CA VAL A 149 -5.14 -13.62 -19.33
C VAL A 149 -5.74 -14.98 -18.98
N GLU A 150 -5.15 -15.65 -18.00
CA GLU A 150 -5.75 -16.81 -17.34
C GLU A 150 -5.99 -16.44 -15.86
N ALA A 151 -7.20 -16.72 -15.35
CA ALA A 151 -7.56 -16.49 -13.96
C ALA A 151 -8.01 -17.79 -13.31
N LEU A 152 -7.39 -18.16 -12.20
CA LEU A 152 -7.72 -19.33 -11.40
C LEU A 152 -8.02 -18.94 -9.95
N PRO A 153 -8.94 -19.63 -9.26
CA PRO A 153 -9.20 -19.36 -7.85
C PRO A 153 -7.95 -19.54 -6.99
N TYR A 154 -7.79 -18.66 -5.99
CA TYR A 154 -6.79 -18.77 -4.97
C TYR A 154 -7.33 -19.53 -3.75
N ASN A 155 -6.58 -20.48 -3.20
CA ASN A 155 -6.88 -21.22 -1.96
C ASN A 155 -8.26 -21.93 -1.87
N ASN A 156 -8.97 -22.15 -2.96
CA ASN A 156 -10.34 -22.71 -2.97
C ASN A 156 -11.37 -21.89 -2.16
N THR A 157 -11.09 -20.65 -1.85
CA THR A 157 -12.01 -19.74 -1.14
C THR A 157 -12.95 -19.00 -2.06
N SER A 158 -12.79 -19.19 -3.37
CA SER A 158 -13.55 -18.50 -4.40
C SER A 158 -13.79 -19.38 -5.63
N SER A 159 -14.64 -18.90 -6.52
CA SER A 159 -14.84 -19.46 -7.85
C SER A 159 -14.92 -18.34 -8.88
N ILE A 160 -14.18 -18.44 -9.96
CA ILE A 160 -14.24 -17.47 -11.05
C ILE A 160 -15.54 -17.66 -11.83
N LEU A 161 -16.33 -16.62 -11.96
CA LEU A 161 -17.59 -16.63 -12.73
C LEU A 161 -17.34 -16.26 -14.18
N THR A 162 -16.73 -15.10 -14.41
CA THR A 162 -16.40 -14.60 -15.73
C THR A 162 -15.12 -13.77 -15.66
N TYR A 163 -14.38 -13.73 -16.75
CA TYR A 163 -13.25 -12.81 -16.91
C TYR A 163 -12.95 -12.52 -18.37
N ASP A 164 -12.40 -11.34 -18.61
CA ASP A 164 -11.83 -10.97 -19.91
C ASP A 164 -10.52 -11.71 -20.09
N ASN A 165 -10.46 -12.64 -21.02
CA ASN A 165 -9.29 -13.49 -21.24
C ASN A 165 -8.27 -12.93 -22.21
N ASN A 166 -8.45 -11.69 -22.66
CA ASN A 166 -7.60 -11.02 -23.63
C ASN A 166 -7.60 -9.51 -23.38
N ALA A 167 -6.44 -8.96 -23.03
CA ALA A 167 -6.23 -7.54 -22.83
C ALA A 167 -5.89 -6.78 -24.14
N GLY A 168 -5.77 -7.51 -25.27
CA GLY A 168 -5.31 -6.98 -26.55
C GLY A 168 -3.81 -6.81 -26.63
N PRO A 169 -3.29 -6.30 -27.76
CA PRO A 169 -1.87 -5.97 -27.90
C PRO A 169 -1.55 -4.71 -27.09
N LEU A 170 -0.49 -4.78 -26.30
CA LEU A 170 -0.03 -3.67 -25.47
C LEU A 170 1.27 -3.07 -26.04
N ALA A 171 1.21 -1.81 -26.45
CA ALA A 171 2.41 -1.06 -26.78
C ALA A 171 3.33 -0.91 -25.54
N ALA A 172 4.60 -0.64 -25.78
CA ALA A 172 5.53 -0.31 -24.69
C ALA A 172 4.97 0.81 -23.81
N ARG A 173 5.03 0.64 -22.50
CA ARG A 173 4.57 1.60 -21.49
C ARG A 173 3.05 1.89 -21.49
N SER A 174 2.25 1.11 -22.21
CA SER A 174 0.80 1.28 -22.24
C SER A 174 0.08 0.34 -21.26
N THR A 175 -1.19 0.67 -21.01
CA THR A 175 -2.07 -0.10 -20.12
C THR A 175 -3.32 -0.57 -20.85
N SER A 176 -3.97 -1.61 -20.33
CA SER A 176 -5.31 -2.05 -20.70
C SER A 176 -6.05 -2.53 -19.47
N ALA A 177 -7.34 -2.24 -19.39
CA ALA A 177 -8.19 -2.69 -18.30
C ALA A 177 -8.95 -3.96 -18.69
N ILE A 178 -9.09 -4.88 -17.74
CA ILE A 178 -9.91 -6.10 -17.84
C ILE A 178 -10.82 -6.20 -16.62
N ASN A 179 -11.93 -6.93 -16.77
CA ASN A 179 -12.86 -7.20 -15.68
C ASN A 179 -12.84 -8.69 -15.34
N ILE A 180 -12.82 -8.98 -14.05
CA ILE A 180 -12.94 -10.33 -13.51
C ILE A 180 -14.05 -10.33 -12.46
N SER A 181 -15.01 -11.27 -12.60
CA SER A 181 -16.04 -11.55 -11.60
C SER A 181 -15.76 -12.87 -10.93
N MET A 182 -15.78 -12.88 -9.60
CA MET A 182 -15.67 -14.10 -8.80
C MET A 182 -16.75 -14.12 -7.73
N VAL A 183 -17.02 -15.30 -7.19
CA VAL A 183 -17.88 -15.49 -6.03
C VAL A 183 -17.05 -16.11 -4.91
N ALA A 184 -17.20 -15.58 -3.70
CA ALA A 184 -16.64 -16.19 -2.50
C ALA A 184 -17.29 -17.56 -2.27
N ALA A 185 -16.55 -18.52 -1.75
CA ALA A 185 -17.15 -19.80 -1.33
C ALA A 185 -18.18 -19.53 -0.22
N GLY A 186 -19.34 -20.18 -0.29
CA GLY A 186 -20.37 -20.02 0.75
C GLY A 186 -19.83 -20.38 2.14
N SER A 187 -20.29 -19.67 3.15
CA SER A 187 -19.92 -19.93 4.55
C SER A 187 -18.45 -19.70 4.91
N LEU A 188 -17.81 -18.67 4.33
CA LEU A 188 -16.51 -18.23 4.81
C LEU A 188 -16.66 -17.42 6.10
N PRO A 189 -15.74 -17.57 7.08
CA PRO A 189 -15.66 -16.66 8.22
C PRO A 189 -15.47 -15.21 7.77
N ASN A 190 -15.98 -14.26 8.56
CA ASN A 190 -15.70 -12.85 8.39
C ASN A 190 -14.19 -12.61 8.45
N GLY A 191 -13.65 -11.76 7.59
CA GLY A 191 -12.20 -11.54 7.48
C GLY A 191 -11.45 -12.61 6.66
N SER A 192 -12.15 -13.49 5.95
CA SER A 192 -11.48 -14.48 5.10
C SER A 192 -10.85 -13.84 3.87
N GLU A 193 -9.63 -14.24 3.56
CA GLU A 193 -8.97 -13.88 2.32
C GLU A 193 -9.52 -14.69 1.16
N VAL A 194 -9.99 -14.01 0.13
CA VAL A 194 -10.42 -14.62 -1.13
C VAL A 194 -9.66 -14.00 -2.29
N GLY A 195 -9.45 -14.74 -3.35
CA GLY A 195 -8.70 -14.19 -4.47
C GLY A 195 -8.54 -15.11 -5.65
N MET A 196 -7.66 -14.67 -6.53
CA MET A 196 -7.33 -15.37 -7.77
C MET A 196 -5.85 -15.28 -8.09
N VAL A 197 -5.36 -16.29 -8.78
CA VAL A 197 -4.04 -16.28 -9.42
C VAL A 197 -4.25 -15.90 -10.87
N ILE A 198 -3.62 -14.82 -11.31
CA ILE A 198 -3.69 -14.32 -12.67
C ILE A 198 -2.37 -14.60 -13.37
N THR A 199 -2.45 -15.22 -14.55
CA THR A 199 -1.30 -15.45 -15.41
C THR A 199 -1.44 -14.62 -16.68
N LEU A 200 -0.42 -13.84 -16.99
CA LEU A 200 -0.31 -12.99 -18.18
C LEU A 200 0.76 -13.56 -19.10
N HIS A 201 0.45 -13.68 -20.40
CA HIS A 201 1.41 -14.09 -21.43
C HIS A 201 1.00 -13.54 -22.80
N ASP A 202 1.98 -13.36 -23.67
CA ASP A 202 1.79 -13.09 -25.09
C ASP A 202 2.37 -14.27 -25.93
N ASN A 203 2.71 -14.06 -27.19
CA ASN A 203 3.33 -15.09 -28.02
C ASN A 203 4.80 -15.35 -27.71
N SER A 204 5.41 -14.52 -26.85
CA SER A 204 6.77 -14.76 -26.35
C SER A 204 6.78 -15.95 -25.37
N SER A 205 7.97 -16.38 -24.97
CA SER A 205 8.09 -17.44 -23.96
C SER A 205 7.97 -16.94 -22.52
N PHE A 206 7.79 -15.63 -22.33
CA PHE A 206 7.71 -15.01 -21.01
C PHE A 206 6.28 -15.13 -20.47
N VAL A 207 6.16 -15.59 -19.24
CA VAL A 207 4.89 -15.74 -18.52
C VAL A 207 5.03 -15.05 -17.18
N ARG A 208 4.08 -14.18 -16.84
CA ARG A 208 3.99 -13.53 -15.52
C ARG A 208 2.79 -14.11 -14.78
N THR A 209 3.00 -14.48 -13.52
CA THR A 209 1.92 -14.91 -12.63
C THR A 209 1.93 -14.06 -11.38
N ASP A 210 0.76 -13.59 -10.98
CA ASP A 210 0.57 -12.77 -9.79
C ASP A 210 -0.71 -13.20 -9.06
N THR A 211 -0.83 -12.86 -7.77
CA THR A 211 -2.00 -13.19 -6.95
C THR A 211 -2.70 -11.90 -6.54
N VAL A 212 -4.00 -11.83 -6.79
CA VAL A 212 -4.87 -10.74 -6.36
C VAL A 212 -5.82 -11.28 -5.31
N THR A 213 -5.80 -10.68 -4.13
CA THR A 213 -6.66 -11.07 -3.01
C THR A 213 -7.42 -9.88 -2.45
N VAL A 214 -8.51 -10.16 -1.75
CA VAL A 214 -9.30 -9.21 -0.99
C VAL A 214 -9.79 -9.89 0.28
N ILE A 215 -9.89 -9.14 1.36
CA ILE A 215 -10.49 -9.62 2.59
C ILE A 215 -12.01 -9.41 2.50
N THR A 216 -12.78 -10.48 2.72
CA THR A 216 -14.24 -10.43 2.69
C THR A 216 -14.83 -10.17 4.06
N GLY A 217 -16.03 -9.60 4.07
CA GLY A 217 -16.77 -9.28 5.30
C GLY A 217 -16.70 -7.81 5.67
N ILE A 218 -17.22 -7.48 6.84
CA ILE A 218 -17.27 -6.11 7.36
C ILE A 218 -16.27 -5.97 8.51
N PRO A 219 -15.27 -5.09 8.39
CA PRO A 219 -14.37 -4.80 9.50
C PRO A 219 -15.14 -4.06 10.61
N MET A 220 -14.78 -4.32 11.84
CA MET A 220 -15.27 -3.58 13.01
C MET A 220 -14.28 -2.48 13.35
N SER A 221 -14.76 -1.24 13.50
CA SER A 221 -13.96 -0.14 14.02
C SER A 221 -13.86 -0.24 15.54
N ILE A 222 -12.64 -0.28 16.06
CA ILE A 222 -12.36 -0.31 17.51
C ILE A 222 -11.87 1.05 18.03
N PHE A 223 -11.49 1.94 17.13
CA PHE A 223 -11.15 3.32 17.41
C PHE A 223 -11.48 4.19 16.20
N THR A 224 -12.01 5.38 16.46
CA THR A 224 -12.35 6.36 15.42
C THR A 224 -11.98 7.77 15.87
N GLU A 225 -11.46 8.60 14.97
CA GLU A 225 -11.22 10.04 15.16
C GLU A 225 -11.50 10.76 13.85
N ASP A 226 -12.53 11.61 13.82
CA ASP A 226 -12.98 12.36 12.65
C ASP A 226 -12.67 13.86 12.73
N ALA A 227 -11.92 14.28 13.75
CA ALA A 227 -11.52 15.66 14.01
C ALA A 227 -12.66 16.68 14.20
N GLU A 228 -13.92 16.27 14.19
CA GLU A 228 -15.06 17.19 14.19
C GLU A 228 -15.40 17.75 15.60
N GLU A 229 -14.96 17.11 16.67
CA GLU A 229 -15.24 17.55 18.02
C GLU A 229 -13.97 18.01 18.75
N SER A 230 -13.27 17.10 19.40
CA SER A 230 -12.10 17.43 20.23
C SER A 230 -11.17 16.23 20.38
N LEU A 231 -9.88 16.46 20.41
CA LEU A 231 -8.82 15.45 20.52
C LEU A 231 -8.68 14.89 21.95
N THR A 232 -9.79 14.60 22.64
CA THR A 232 -9.74 14.12 24.03
C THR A 232 -9.14 12.73 24.19
N GLN A 233 -9.12 11.95 23.11
CA GLN A 233 -8.50 10.63 23.06
C GLN A 233 -6.99 10.68 22.81
N TRP A 234 -6.47 11.88 22.51
CA TRP A 234 -5.07 12.12 22.15
C TRP A 234 -4.36 13.03 23.13
N SER A 235 -3.08 12.80 23.34
CA SER A 235 -2.13 13.72 23.95
C SER A 235 -1.37 14.42 22.84
N THR A 236 -1.43 15.74 22.84
CA THR A 236 -0.84 16.53 21.74
C THR A 236 0.22 17.51 22.24
N TYR A 237 1.27 17.69 21.45
CA TYR A 237 2.20 18.80 21.59
C TYR A 237 2.38 19.44 20.21
N ALA A 238 1.95 20.69 20.06
CA ALA A 238 1.84 21.47 18.83
C ALA A 238 0.71 21.04 17.87
N TRP A 239 0.37 19.76 17.79
CA TRP A 239 -0.71 19.26 16.95
C TRP A 239 -2.09 19.73 17.43
N GLY A 240 -3.01 19.92 16.50
CA GLY A 240 -4.38 20.35 16.82
C GLY A 240 -5.33 20.31 15.63
N ILE A 241 -6.60 20.52 15.94
CA ILE A 241 -7.67 20.61 14.93
C ILE A 241 -7.53 21.89 14.12
N THR A 242 -7.78 21.80 12.83
CA THR A 242 -7.80 22.90 11.89
C THR A 242 -8.99 22.81 10.94
N SER A 243 -9.45 23.98 10.48
CA SER A 243 -10.42 24.12 9.38
C SER A 243 -9.77 24.64 8.10
N ALA A 244 -8.43 24.65 8.02
CA ALA A 244 -7.71 25.15 6.85
C ALA A 244 -7.82 24.19 5.66
N SER A 245 -7.87 22.88 5.95
CA SER A 245 -8.09 21.81 4.99
C SER A 245 -8.75 20.65 5.71
N SER A 246 -9.66 19.92 5.06
CA SER A 246 -10.26 18.68 5.56
C SER A 246 -10.49 17.72 4.39
N TYR A 247 -10.48 16.42 4.68
CA TYR A 247 -10.86 15.38 3.72
C TYR A 247 -12.37 15.19 3.75
N SER A 248 -12.92 15.03 4.93
CA SER A 248 -14.37 15.01 5.17
C SER A 248 -14.76 16.08 6.20
N GLY A 249 -16.06 16.31 6.41
CA GLY A 249 -16.56 17.26 7.39
C GLY A 249 -16.01 18.68 7.23
N ASP A 250 -15.76 19.35 8.38
CA ASP A 250 -15.32 20.76 8.44
C ASP A 250 -13.85 20.89 8.96
N HIS A 251 -13.27 19.81 9.52
CA HIS A 251 -12.00 19.84 10.22
C HIS A 251 -11.09 18.67 9.88
N SER A 252 -9.82 18.78 10.21
CA SER A 252 -8.82 17.72 10.23
C SER A 252 -7.82 17.97 11.36
N VAL A 253 -6.88 17.06 11.59
CA VAL A 253 -5.78 17.23 12.55
C VAL A 253 -4.49 17.56 11.80
N THR A 254 -3.71 18.51 12.31
CA THR A 254 -2.40 18.90 11.73
C THR A 254 -1.36 19.14 12.82
N ASP A 255 -0.09 18.94 12.47
CA ASP A 255 1.07 19.31 13.31
C ASP A 255 1.27 20.81 13.44
N SER A 256 0.74 21.58 12.51
CA SER A 256 0.99 23.01 12.33
C SER A 256 -0.29 23.87 12.24
N PRO A 257 -1.23 23.82 13.20
CA PRO A 257 -2.53 24.52 13.13
C PRO A 257 -2.42 26.04 13.10
N GLN A 258 -1.23 26.61 13.27
CA GLN A 258 -0.95 28.05 13.23
C GLN A 258 -0.24 28.50 11.94
N GLY A 259 0.03 27.60 11.01
CA GLY A 259 0.76 27.82 9.77
C GLY A 259 1.85 26.76 9.57
N TYR A 260 3.02 27.14 9.10
CA TYR A 260 4.11 26.17 8.86
C TYR A 260 4.68 25.59 10.14
N TYR A 261 5.14 24.34 10.10
CA TYR A 261 5.87 23.73 11.22
C TYR A 261 7.21 24.45 11.48
N SER A 262 7.80 24.23 12.64
CA SER A 262 9.02 24.92 13.06
C SER A 262 10.27 24.12 12.70
N ASN A 263 11.39 24.79 12.44
CA ASN A 263 12.70 24.16 12.31
C ASN A 263 13.19 23.61 13.65
N ASN A 264 13.95 22.51 13.62
CA ASN A 264 14.50 21.80 14.78
C ASN A 264 13.39 21.40 15.76
N ASP A 265 12.25 20.97 15.24
CA ASP A 265 11.10 20.53 16.02
C ASP A 265 11.05 18.98 16.12
N ALA A 266 10.40 18.52 17.20
CA ALA A 266 10.01 17.12 17.38
C ALA A 266 8.68 17.14 18.11
N SER A 267 7.60 17.23 17.36
CA SER A 267 6.23 17.33 17.87
C SER A 267 5.44 16.07 17.57
N ALA A 268 4.62 15.64 18.52
CA ALA A 268 3.86 14.42 18.40
C ALA A 268 2.40 14.57 18.85
N ILE A 269 1.54 13.74 18.27
CA ILE A 269 0.19 13.45 18.75
C ILE A 269 0.09 11.95 19.00
N ALA A 270 -0.19 11.54 20.22
CA ALA A 270 -0.21 10.14 20.62
C ALA A 270 -1.52 9.77 21.32
N MET A 271 -1.99 8.55 21.15
CA MET A 271 -3.17 8.04 21.84
C MET A 271 -2.98 8.03 23.35
N ASN A 272 -4.01 8.48 24.12
CA ASN A 272 -4.00 8.46 25.57
C ASN A 272 -4.19 7.06 26.16
N ASN A 273 -4.91 6.21 25.45
CA ASN A 273 -5.23 4.85 25.90
C ASN A 273 -4.95 3.87 24.76
N PRO A 274 -4.52 2.64 25.09
CA PRO A 274 -4.29 1.63 24.07
C PRO A 274 -5.59 1.07 23.51
N VAL A 275 -5.52 0.56 22.29
CA VAL A 275 -6.52 -0.32 21.71
C VAL A 275 -6.10 -1.77 21.87
N ASN A 276 -7.07 -2.68 21.83
CA ASN A 276 -6.85 -4.12 21.91
C ASN A 276 -7.10 -4.74 20.53
N LEU A 277 -6.08 -5.31 19.92
CA LEU A 277 -6.17 -5.99 18.63
C LEU A 277 -6.41 -7.50 18.76
N SER A 278 -6.30 -8.06 19.97
CA SER A 278 -6.46 -9.50 20.17
C SER A 278 -7.88 -9.96 19.82
N GLY A 279 -7.97 -11.02 19.03
CA GLY A 279 -9.24 -11.57 18.55
C GLY A 279 -9.79 -10.91 17.29
N LEU A 280 -9.03 -9.98 16.70
CA LEU A 280 -9.29 -9.46 15.35
C LEU A 280 -8.43 -10.22 14.34
N ASP A 281 -9.04 -10.61 13.23
CA ASP A 281 -8.33 -11.06 12.04
C ASP A 281 -8.04 -9.84 11.14
N ASN A 282 -6.87 -9.84 10.50
CA ASN A 282 -6.43 -8.79 9.57
C ASN A 282 -6.67 -7.36 10.11
N PRO A 283 -6.17 -7.00 11.31
CA PRO A 283 -6.31 -5.64 11.82
C PRO A 283 -5.50 -4.66 10.96
N PHE A 284 -6.03 -3.45 10.81
CA PHE A 284 -5.41 -2.39 10.04
C PHE A 284 -5.76 -1.01 10.56
N VAL A 285 -4.97 -0.02 10.18
CA VAL A 285 -5.30 1.40 10.31
C VAL A 285 -5.58 1.98 8.94
N SER A 286 -6.58 2.82 8.84
CA SER A 286 -6.80 3.68 7.68
C SER A 286 -7.05 5.12 8.11
N PHE A 287 -6.63 6.07 7.30
CA PHE A 287 -6.90 7.49 7.48
C PHE A 287 -6.69 8.22 6.16
N ALA A 288 -7.32 9.38 6.00
CA ALA A 288 -6.95 10.30 4.94
C ALA A 288 -5.73 11.12 5.37
N ALA A 289 -4.76 11.30 4.47
CA ALA A 289 -3.55 12.06 4.72
C ALA A 289 -3.25 13.08 3.60
N LYS A 290 -2.65 14.20 3.98
CA LYS A 290 -2.14 15.24 3.08
C LYS A 290 -0.90 15.83 3.70
N TRP A 291 0.13 16.17 2.90
CA TRP A 291 1.35 16.76 3.47
C TRP A 291 2.10 17.69 2.51
N ASP A 292 2.87 18.60 3.12
CA ASP A 292 3.87 19.47 2.51
C ASP A 292 5.04 19.58 3.47
N ILE A 293 6.08 18.74 3.29
CA ILE A 293 7.21 18.51 4.20
C ILE A 293 8.51 18.57 3.39
N GLU A 294 9.59 19.12 3.93
CA GLU A 294 10.87 19.20 3.22
C GLU A 294 11.36 17.81 2.81
N ASN A 295 11.44 17.60 1.50
CA ASN A 295 11.85 16.33 0.92
C ASN A 295 13.26 15.91 1.33
N ASN A 296 13.44 14.67 1.77
CA ASN A 296 14.70 14.03 2.20
C ASN A 296 15.35 14.60 3.48
N TYR A 297 14.75 15.57 4.16
CA TYR A 297 15.33 16.19 5.36
C TYR A 297 14.42 16.14 6.58
N ASP A 298 13.17 16.53 6.44
CA ASP A 298 12.16 16.48 7.49
C ASP A 298 11.27 15.26 7.30
N PHE A 299 10.64 14.77 8.39
CA PHE A 299 9.91 13.51 8.30
C PHE A 299 8.71 13.48 9.24
N VAL A 300 7.56 13.00 8.77
CA VAL A 300 6.47 12.56 9.63
C VAL A 300 6.39 11.06 9.62
N ARG A 301 6.47 10.44 10.80
CA ARG A 301 6.29 8.99 10.96
C ARG A 301 4.96 8.71 11.64
N PHE A 302 4.29 7.67 11.18
CA PHE A 302 3.23 7.02 11.91
C PHE A 302 3.82 5.81 12.62
N GLU A 303 3.68 5.77 13.93
CA GLU A 303 4.39 4.81 14.78
C GLU A 303 3.43 4.03 15.67
N ILE A 304 3.81 2.78 15.98
CA ILE A 304 3.11 1.87 16.89
C ILE A 304 3.96 1.59 18.12
N SER A 305 3.29 1.36 19.27
CA SER A 305 3.92 0.91 20.51
C SER A 305 3.02 -0.06 21.27
N THR A 306 3.62 -1.09 21.86
CA THR A 306 2.90 -2.04 22.75
C THR A 306 3.05 -1.72 24.24
N ASP A 307 3.89 -0.74 24.59
CA ASP A 307 4.15 -0.34 25.98
C ASP A 307 3.99 1.18 26.23
N GLY A 308 3.70 1.96 25.19
CA GLY A 308 3.58 3.42 25.22
C GLY A 308 4.91 4.17 25.43
N MET A 309 6.07 3.50 25.29
CA MET A 309 7.38 4.08 25.49
C MET A 309 8.36 3.81 24.34
N HIS A 310 8.30 2.64 23.74
CA HIS A 310 9.13 2.27 22.59
C HIS A 310 8.27 2.25 21.35
N TRP A 311 8.67 3.06 20.37
CA TRP A 311 7.92 3.29 19.15
C TRP A 311 8.64 2.72 17.95
N THR A 312 7.88 2.22 16.99
CA THR A 312 8.38 1.69 15.71
C THR A 312 7.55 2.29 14.59
N SER A 313 8.23 2.86 13.58
CA SER A 313 7.57 3.37 12.39
C SER A 313 6.91 2.23 11.60
N LEU A 314 5.74 2.50 11.03
CA LEU A 314 4.98 1.54 10.23
C LEU A 314 5.10 1.88 8.74
N GLU A 315 5.27 0.85 7.94
CA GLU A 315 5.15 0.94 6.49
C GLU A 315 3.66 1.02 6.11
N GLY A 316 3.30 2.03 5.31
CA GLY A 316 1.98 2.24 4.77
C GLY A 316 2.00 2.29 3.25
N MET A 317 0.83 2.46 2.64
CA MET A 317 0.68 2.50 1.19
C MET A 317 1.43 3.69 0.55
N HIS A 318 1.53 4.81 1.27
CA HIS A 318 2.11 6.06 0.80
C HIS A 318 3.36 6.50 1.58
N THR A 319 3.86 5.66 2.50
CA THR A 319 5.12 5.97 3.20
C THR A 319 6.32 5.67 2.34
N GLU A 320 7.41 6.39 2.58
CA GLU A 320 8.71 6.14 1.98
C GLU A 320 9.76 5.79 3.05
N MET A 321 10.82 5.12 2.66
CA MET A 321 11.97 4.88 3.55
C MET A 321 12.76 6.18 3.72
N GLY A 322 13.23 6.43 4.95
CA GLY A 322 14.02 7.61 5.23
C GLY A 322 15.31 7.70 4.41
N ALA A 323 15.63 8.89 3.94
CA ALA A 323 16.76 9.16 3.04
C ALA A 323 18.14 9.08 3.72
N GLY A 324 18.21 8.92 5.04
CA GLY A 324 19.46 8.96 5.81
C GLY A 324 20.07 10.36 5.92
N GLN A 325 19.27 11.39 5.76
CA GLN A 325 19.65 12.81 5.84
C GLN A 325 18.68 13.57 6.76
N GLY A 326 19.08 14.76 7.22
CA GLY A 326 18.27 15.58 8.13
C GLY A 326 17.82 14.80 9.36
N THR A 327 16.54 14.59 9.51
CA THR A 327 15.93 13.83 10.61
C THR A 327 15.43 12.43 10.19
N GLN A 328 15.75 11.99 8.96
CA GLN A 328 15.30 10.75 8.40
C GLN A 328 16.33 9.62 8.59
N ASP A 329 16.01 8.61 9.39
CA ASP A 329 16.80 7.38 9.49
C ASP A 329 16.41 6.39 8.38
N THR A 330 17.38 5.68 7.80
CA THR A 330 17.16 4.74 6.68
C THR A 330 16.36 3.50 7.05
N ASP A 331 16.13 3.25 8.32
CA ASP A 331 15.34 2.11 8.82
C ASP A 331 13.89 2.53 9.16
N ASP A 332 13.57 3.83 9.03
CA ASP A 332 12.23 4.37 9.31
C ASP A 332 11.40 4.50 8.04
N HIS A 333 10.08 4.32 8.19
CA HIS A 333 9.06 4.64 7.18
C HIS A 333 8.31 5.91 7.59
N GLY A 334 8.00 6.77 6.61
CA GLY A 334 7.27 8.00 6.90
C GLY A 334 6.92 8.79 5.65
N TYR A 335 6.57 10.04 5.85
CA TYR A 335 6.08 10.95 4.82
C TYR A 335 7.00 12.16 4.70
N ASP A 336 7.37 12.48 3.47
CA ASP A 336 8.04 13.73 3.09
C ASP A 336 7.60 14.19 1.70
N GLY A 337 8.17 15.28 1.19
CA GLY A 337 7.72 15.87 -0.06
C GLY A 337 6.31 16.45 0.03
N THR A 338 5.50 16.32 -1.01
CA THR A 338 4.17 16.93 -1.09
C THR A 338 3.15 15.97 -1.67
N SER A 339 1.99 15.86 -1.01
CA SER A 339 0.83 15.13 -1.50
C SER A 339 -0.47 15.88 -1.23
N ASP A 340 -1.42 15.81 -2.16
CA ASP A 340 -2.82 16.11 -1.89
C ASP A 340 -3.45 14.98 -1.06
N TRP A 341 -4.73 15.13 -0.65
CA TRP A 341 -5.44 14.12 0.13
C TRP A 341 -5.42 12.75 -0.57
N VAL A 342 -4.89 11.75 0.16
CA VAL A 342 -4.87 10.33 -0.21
C VAL A 342 -5.39 9.50 0.94
N GLU A 343 -5.98 8.36 0.64
CA GLU A 343 -6.36 7.37 1.66
C GLU A 343 -5.16 6.48 1.96
N GLU A 344 -4.71 6.51 3.22
CA GLU A 344 -3.62 5.66 3.72
C GLU A 344 -4.18 4.37 4.30
N PHE A 345 -3.47 3.29 4.09
CA PHE A 345 -3.76 1.98 4.65
C PHE A 345 -2.50 1.34 5.21
N ILE A 346 -2.56 0.87 6.45
CA ILE A 346 -1.42 0.27 7.17
C ILE A 346 -1.84 -1.06 7.77
N ASP A 347 -1.19 -2.14 7.35
CA ASP A 347 -1.42 -3.49 7.85
C ASP A 347 -0.86 -3.66 9.26
N LEU A 348 -1.68 -4.19 10.16
CA LEU A 348 -1.32 -4.49 11.54
C LEU A 348 -1.28 -6.01 11.84
N SER A 349 -1.25 -6.86 10.82
CA SER A 349 -1.31 -8.33 10.98
C SER A 349 -0.18 -8.87 11.88
N SER A 350 0.95 -8.19 11.94
CA SER A 350 2.06 -8.53 12.86
C SER A 350 1.75 -8.27 14.34
N TYR A 351 0.65 -7.57 14.65
CA TYR A 351 0.24 -7.17 16.00
C TYR A 351 -1.11 -7.79 16.43
N THR A 352 -1.62 -8.76 15.69
CA THR A 352 -2.95 -9.38 15.89
C THR A 352 -3.19 -9.91 17.32
N ASP A 353 -2.17 -10.40 18.00
CA ASP A 353 -2.28 -10.94 19.36
C ASP A 353 -2.08 -9.89 20.46
N GLU A 354 -1.78 -8.64 20.10
CA GLU A 354 -1.48 -7.59 21.06
C GLU A 354 -2.75 -7.04 21.73
N THR A 355 -2.74 -7.03 23.05
CA THR A 355 -3.86 -6.53 23.87
C THR A 355 -3.76 -5.05 24.22
N SER A 356 -2.64 -4.42 23.91
CA SER A 356 -2.34 -3.03 24.29
C SER A 356 -1.47 -2.41 23.20
N VAL A 357 -2.10 -1.62 22.32
CA VAL A 357 -1.43 -0.96 21.20
C VAL A 357 -1.75 0.51 21.20
N TYR A 358 -0.71 1.33 21.14
CA TYR A 358 -0.78 2.79 21.01
C TYR A 358 -0.29 3.21 19.64
N PHE A 359 -0.85 4.29 19.12
CA PHE A 359 -0.40 4.93 17.90
C PHE A 359 -0.01 6.37 18.14
N GLN A 360 0.97 6.86 17.36
CA GLN A 360 1.31 8.27 17.31
C GLN A 360 1.70 8.71 15.90
N PHE A 361 1.48 9.98 15.62
CA PHE A 361 2.18 10.69 14.56
C PHE A 361 3.26 11.56 15.20
N ILE A 362 4.45 11.57 14.62
CA ILE A 362 5.55 12.41 15.07
C ILE A 362 6.18 13.11 13.87
N LEU A 363 6.20 14.45 13.91
CA LEU A 363 6.99 15.28 13.01
C LEU A 363 8.37 15.48 13.60
N THR A 364 9.41 15.30 12.79
CA THR A 364 10.79 15.72 13.12
C THR A 364 11.33 16.58 12.00
N SER A 365 11.91 17.74 12.32
CA SER A 365 12.46 18.68 11.35
C SER A 365 13.89 19.09 11.68
N ASP A 366 14.67 19.38 10.64
CA ASP A 366 16.01 19.90 10.77
C ASP A 366 16.04 21.44 10.91
N GLY A 367 17.13 22.11 10.62
CA GLY A 367 17.27 23.57 10.73
C GLY A 367 16.99 24.33 9.42
N GLY A 368 16.46 23.65 8.41
CA GLY A 368 16.38 24.16 7.05
C GLY A 368 15.03 24.74 6.65
N VAL A 369 14.41 24.17 5.65
CA VAL A 369 13.14 24.58 5.05
C VAL A 369 11.97 24.05 5.87
N THR A 370 10.81 24.72 5.82
CA THR A 370 9.57 24.27 6.46
C THR A 370 8.41 24.37 5.49
N GLY A 371 7.46 23.46 5.59
CA GLY A 371 6.22 23.42 4.79
C GLY A 371 4.97 23.63 5.62
N ASP A 372 3.82 23.41 5.00
CA ASP A 372 2.49 23.49 5.63
C ASP A 372 2.25 22.32 6.62
N GLY A 373 3.07 21.26 6.56
CA GLY A 373 3.05 20.15 7.47
C GLY A 373 2.18 18.99 7.03
N PHE A 374 1.86 18.14 8.00
CA PHE A 374 1.06 16.93 7.80
C PHE A 374 -0.36 17.11 8.32
N TYR A 375 -1.32 16.58 7.60
CA TYR A 375 -2.72 16.55 7.95
C TYR A 375 -3.21 15.11 7.95
N PHE A 376 -4.02 14.73 8.94
CA PHE A 376 -4.80 13.50 8.87
C PHE A 376 -6.26 13.73 9.24
N ASP A 377 -7.14 12.87 8.70
CA ASP A 377 -8.58 12.92 8.88
C ASP A 377 -9.15 11.50 8.81
N ASP A 378 -10.38 11.29 9.34
CA ASP A 378 -11.08 10.00 9.29
C ASP A 378 -10.22 8.81 9.77
N PHE A 379 -9.50 8.98 10.89
CA PHE A 379 -8.61 7.94 11.41
C PHE A 379 -9.39 6.78 12.04
N LEU A 380 -9.17 5.58 11.53
CA LEU A 380 -9.84 4.35 11.94
C LEU A 380 -8.83 3.27 12.30
N VAL A 381 -9.03 2.60 13.46
CA VAL A 381 -8.41 1.30 13.74
C VAL A 381 -9.47 0.24 13.60
N GLN A 382 -9.28 -0.69 12.70
CA GLN A 382 -10.27 -1.67 12.30
C GLN A 382 -9.68 -3.08 12.25
N GLY A 383 -10.55 -4.08 12.22
CA GLY A 383 -10.19 -5.47 12.01
C GLY A 383 -11.43 -6.33 11.91
N TYR A 384 -11.27 -7.56 11.49
CA TYR A 384 -12.38 -8.48 11.31
C TYR A 384 -12.53 -9.36 12.54
N LEU A 385 -13.72 -9.36 13.14
CA LEU A 385 -14.04 -10.37 14.15
C LEU A 385 -14.21 -11.71 13.45
N ASN A 386 -13.45 -12.71 13.91
CA ASN A 386 -13.58 -14.05 13.38
C ASN A 386 -14.92 -14.67 13.84
N TYR A 387 -15.91 -14.58 13.00
CA TYR A 387 -17.21 -15.20 13.19
C TYR A 387 -17.74 -15.76 11.86
N LEU A 388 -18.60 -16.73 11.96
CA LEU A 388 -19.33 -17.24 10.80
C LEU A 388 -20.60 -16.39 10.63
N PRO A 389 -20.75 -15.62 9.52
CA PRO A 389 -21.96 -14.85 9.25
C PRO A 389 -23.19 -15.74 9.30
N GLY A 390 -24.19 -15.35 10.08
CA GLY A 390 -25.39 -16.13 10.27
C GLY A 390 -25.35 -17.15 11.41
N ASP A 391 -24.18 -17.43 12.01
CA ASP A 391 -24.08 -18.28 13.23
C ASP A 391 -24.43 -17.41 14.45
N MET A 392 -25.71 -17.40 14.79
CA MET A 392 -26.26 -16.51 15.82
C MET A 392 -26.00 -16.97 17.24
N ASP A 393 -25.69 -18.25 17.44
CA ASP A 393 -25.46 -18.86 18.76
C ASP A 393 -23.98 -19.25 18.98
N ASP A 394 -23.09 -18.89 18.05
CA ASP A 394 -21.62 -19.08 18.13
C ASP A 394 -21.20 -20.55 18.30
N ASN A 395 -21.93 -21.46 17.66
CA ASN A 395 -21.65 -22.87 17.75
C ASN A 395 -20.85 -23.43 16.57
N SER A 396 -20.47 -22.56 15.61
CA SER A 396 -19.76 -22.85 14.37
C SER A 396 -20.57 -23.71 13.39
N GLU A 397 -21.88 -23.79 13.55
CA GLU A 397 -22.80 -24.50 12.66
C GLU A 397 -23.94 -23.57 12.25
N ILE A 398 -24.14 -23.37 10.94
CA ILE A 398 -25.30 -22.65 10.43
C ILE A 398 -26.46 -23.62 10.25
N ASN A 399 -27.57 -23.36 10.93
CA ASN A 399 -28.74 -24.22 10.92
C ASN A 399 -30.05 -23.42 11.07
N ILE A 400 -31.18 -24.13 11.16
CA ILE A 400 -32.49 -23.49 11.21
C ILE A 400 -32.69 -22.61 12.49
N PHE A 401 -31.98 -22.89 13.57
CA PHE A 401 -32.12 -22.09 14.78
C PHE A 401 -31.52 -20.68 14.59
N ASP A 402 -30.49 -20.56 13.80
CA ASP A 402 -29.90 -19.28 13.45
C ASP A 402 -30.82 -18.45 12.57
N VAL A 403 -31.47 -19.09 11.61
CA VAL A 403 -32.49 -18.45 10.77
C VAL A 403 -33.61 -17.87 11.66
N LEU A 404 -34.07 -18.61 12.67
CA LEU A 404 -35.11 -18.12 13.59
C LEU A 404 -34.64 -16.92 14.41
N ASN A 405 -33.37 -16.88 14.83
CA ASN A 405 -32.80 -15.75 15.54
C ASN A 405 -32.75 -14.49 14.66
N ILE A 406 -32.33 -14.62 13.40
CA ILE A 406 -32.32 -13.47 12.46
C ILE A 406 -33.73 -12.99 12.16
N VAL A 407 -34.70 -13.91 11.98
CA VAL A 407 -36.11 -13.53 11.80
C VAL A 407 -36.65 -12.75 13.03
N ASP A 408 -36.30 -13.14 14.23
CA ASP A 408 -36.74 -12.43 15.46
C ASP A 408 -36.12 -11.03 15.53
N ILE A 409 -34.88 -10.83 15.07
CA ILE A 409 -34.26 -9.51 14.98
C ILE A 409 -34.93 -8.68 13.88
N ALA A 410 -35.06 -9.21 12.67
CA ALA A 410 -35.68 -8.53 11.53
C ALA A 410 -37.14 -8.09 11.79
N LEU A 411 -37.85 -8.83 12.62
CA LEU A 411 -39.24 -8.50 13.07
C LEU A 411 -39.28 -7.59 14.31
N ILE A 412 -38.14 -7.18 14.84
CA ILE A 412 -37.99 -6.32 16.02
C ILE A 412 -38.63 -7.00 17.26
N ASN A 413 -38.61 -8.32 17.32
CA ASN A 413 -39.12 -9.08 18.46
C ASN A 413 -38.10 -9.16 19.62
N THR A 414 -36.83 -8.91 19.33
CA THR A 414 -35.71 -8.92 20.28
C THR A 414 -34.90 -7.63 20.14
N SER A 415 -34.14 -7.31 21.21
CA SER A 415 -33.15 -6.21 21.17
C SER A 415 -31.76 -6.83 21.11
N PRO A 416 -31.20 -7.02 19.93
CA PRO A 416 -29.89 -7.62 19.77
C PRO A 416 -28.79 -6.71 20.34
N ASN A 417 -27.69 -7.30 20.78
CA ASN A 417 -26.45 -6.57 21.05
C ASN A 417 -25.66 -6.38 19.74
N ASP A 418 -24.64 -5.53 19.78
CA ASP A 418 -23.85 -5.20 18.61
C ASP A 418 -23.23 -6.45 17.94
N TYR A 419 -22.84 -7.43 18.74
CA TYR A 419 -22.28 -8.70 18.25
C TYR A 419 -23.30 -9.54 17.47
N GLN A 420 -24.56 -9.53 17.93
CA GLN A 420 -25.65 -10.21 17.21
C GLN A 420 -26.08 -9.47 15.95
N LEU A 421 -26.00 -8.13 15.94
CA LEU A 421 -26.29 -7.32 14.77
C LEU A 421 -25.31 -7.61 13.63
N ILE A 422 -24.01 -7.65 13.93
CA ILE A 422 -22.97 -7.96 12.96
C ILE A 422 -23.15 -9.37 12.35
N ARG A 423 -23.52 -10.35 13.17
CA ARG A 423 -23.74 -11.72 12.71
C ARG A 423 -25.01 -11.92 11.90
N ALA A 424 -26.02 -11.10 12.16
CA ALA A 424 -27.33 -11.18 11.50
C ALA A 424 -27.34 -10.57 10.11
N ASP A 425 -26.44 -9.65 9.81
CA ASP A 425 -26.24 -9.07 8.49
C ASP A 425 -25.43 -10.04 7.62
N VAL A 426 -26.14 -11.01 7.05
CA VAL A 426 -25.53 -12.13 6.31
C VAL A 426 -25.12 -11.73 4.91
N ASN A 427 -25.77 -10.73 4.33
CA ASN A 427 -25.49 -10.22 2.98
C ASN A 427 -24.60 -8.97 2.97
N PHE A 428 -24.21 -8.48 4.15
CA PHE A 428 -23.32 -7.33 4.36
C PHE A 428 -23.83 -6.01 3.74
N ASP A 429 -25.16 -5.80 3.70
CA ASP A 429 -25.75 -4.56 3.20
C ASP A 429 -26.01 -3.49 4.28
N GLY A 430 -25.67 -3.80 5.54
CA GLY A 430 -25.85 -2.92 6.69
C GLY A 430 -27.30 -2.87 7.24
N VAL A 431 -28.21 -3.68 6.70
CA VAL A 431 -29.64 -3.66 7.08
C VAL A 431 -30.14 -5.08 7.35
N ILE A 432 -30.41 -5.41 8.60
CA ILE A 432 -30.96 -6.73 8.94
C ILE A 432 -32.44 -6.81 8.55
N ASN A 433 -32.72 -7.63 7.54
CA ASN A 433 -34.05 -7.76 6.95
C ASN A 433 -34.30 -9.18 6.37
N ILE A 434 -35.31 -9.33 5.51
CA ILE A 434 -35.67 -10.61 4.91
C ILE A 434 -34.60 -11.15 3.95
N ASP A 435 -33.77 -10.29 3.38
CA ASP A 435 -32.75 -10.69 2.42
C ASP A 435 -31.61 -11.45 3.15
N ASP A 436 -31.30 -11.12 4.41
CA ASP A 436 -30.38 -11.89 5.27
C ASP A 436 -30.93 -13.28 5.57
N VAL A 437 -32.21 -13.35 5.90
CA VAL A 437 -32.90 -14.62 6.14
C VAL A 437 -32.83 -15.50 4.88
N LEU A 438 -33.06 -14.92 3.69
CA LEU A 438 -33.00 -15.66 2.42
C LEU A 438 -31.58 -16.10 2.10
N SER A 439 -30.58 -15.24 2.36
CA SER A 439 -29.17 -15.55 2.19
C SER A 439 -28.77 -16.75 3.06
N LEU A 440 -29.15 -16.72 4.34
CA LEU A 440 -28.85 -17.83 5.25
C LEU A 440 -29.57 -19.13 4.89
N VAL A 441 -30.84 -19.07 4.51
CA VAL A 441 -31.60 -20.23 4.05
C VAL A 441 -30.96 -20.85 2.81
N ASN A 442 -30.52 -20.04 1.85
CA ASN A 442 -29.82 -20.54 0.67
C ASN A 442 -28.49 -21.22 1.01
N GLN A 443 -27.73 -20.71 1.97
CA GLN A 443 -26.52 -21.38 2.47
C GLN A 443 -26.81 -22.77 3.04
N ILE A 444 -27.88 -22.91 3.82
CA ILE A 444 -28.29 -24.20 4.41
C ILE A 444 -28.76 -25.22 3.37
N ILE A 445 -29.41 -24.76 2.30
CA ILE A 445 -29.96 -25.68 1.26
C ILE A 445 -28.87 -26.17 0.30
N VAL A 446 -27.80 -25.40 0.12
CA VAL A 446 -26.69 -25.73 -0.80
C VAL A 446 -25.61 -26.61 -0.14
N GLN A 447 -25.57 -26.68 1.19
CA GLN A 447 -24.75 -27.65 1.95
C GLN A 447 -25.31 -29.06 1.80
#